data_6951ffb1b38bb6a3d568f093e756a3b2
#
_entry.id   6951ffb1b38bb6a3d568f093e756a3b2
#
_cell.length_a   1.000
_cell.length_b   1.000
_cell.length_c   1.000
_cell.angle_alpha   90.00
_cell.angle_beta   90.00
_cell.angle_gamma   90.00
#
_symmetry.space_group_name_H-M   'P 1'
#
loop_
_entity.id
_entity.type
_entity.pdbx_description
1 polymer ?
#
loop_
_entity_poly.entity_id
_entity_poly.type
_entity_poly.pdbx_seq_one_letter_code
_entity_poly.pdbx_strand_id
1 'polypeptide(L)'
;MLDVIRFRTEVVHARRVQNGWRVTSRSLDEQSESNDVFDAILVANGNCATPHIPSVPGLDHFRGRQMHSAWYRYPDTLNARRILIVGSNSSGSDIARELCGGAVRQWRISEEWQRSSENVTVYQSYHDLAKPPKSDYDPRDPASPAWCRRIHVVGPIQHIDEQGALVFSDGARLEDIDLIIWATGFLHNVSFFQAKDEPFCQAPLIVHNQQTSTAATIASADTLHHLDDWMMFYKPDPSLCFIGLPKHVVPFPLVQLQSRVAAHVLLGKIPPLPRVRAQLPISDPERWIIDEYNEAPGPEAWGNFILGREAEFVYTDTLLSLLPRSQPPEWQPFPPWRRELRRKGIEKRRELLGY
;
A
#
# COMPACT_ATOMS: atom_id res chain seq x y z
N MET A 1 14.45 5.67 26.55
CA MET A 1 13.54 5.23 25.45
C MET A 1 14.26 4.36 24.44
N LEU A 2 15.54 4.64 24.09
CA LEU A 2 16.29 3.79 23.14
C LEU A 2 16.61 2.40 23.72
N ASP A 3 16.64 2.26 25.04
CA ASP A 3 16.99 1.01 25.74
C ASP A 3 15.99 -0.14 25.51
N VAL A 4 14.79 0.16 25.02
CA VAL A 4 13.77 -0.84 24.70
C VAL A 4 13.74 -1.20 23.21
N ILE A 5 14.55 -0.54 22.38
CA ILE A 5 14.62 -0.80 20.93
C ILE A 5 15.80 -1.72 20.65
N ARG A 6 15.52 -2.87 20.07
CA ARG A 6 16.55 -3.81 19.60
C ARG A 6 16.77 -3.58 18.11
N PHE A 7 17.84 -2.84 17.78
CA PHE A 7 18.24 -2.63 16.39
C PHE A 7 18.86 -3.90 15.82
N ARG A 8 18.88 -4.03 14.49
CA ARG A 8 19.45 -5.15 13.75
C ARG A 8 18.93 -6.51 14.26
N THR A 9 17.63 -6.53 14.54
CA THR A 9 16.96 -7.70 15.12
C THR A 9 15.71 -8.00 14.28
N GLU A 10 15.62 -9.22 13.79
CA GLU A 10 14.49 -9.73 13.03
C GLU A 10 13.58 -10.58 13.91
N VAL A 11 12.28 -10.35 13.88
CA VAL A 11 11.31 -11.28 14.45
C VAL A 11 11.10 -12.41 13.46
N VAL A 12 11.53 -13.63 13.84
CA VAL A 12 11.44 -14.80 12.96
C VAL A 12 10.24 -15.69 13.25
N HIS A 13 9.72 -15.65 14.48
CA HIS A 13 8.54 -16.40 14.87
C HIS A 13 7.81 -15.73 16.04
N ALA A 14 6.49 -15.68 15.96
CA ALA A 14 5.64 -15.25 17.08
C ALA A 14 4.43 -16.18 17.16
N ARG A 15 4.18 -16.72 18.35
CA ARG A 15 3.08 -17.66 18.59
C ARG A 15 2.45 -17.48 19.97
N ARG A 16 1.17 -17.82 20.08
CA ARG A 16 0.45 -17.82 21.35
C ARG A 16 0.98 -18.92 22.28
N VAL A 17 1.14 -18.60 23.54
CA VAL A 17 1.48 -19.54 24.61
C VAL A 17 0.55 -19.27 25.80
N GLN A 18 0.57 -20.14 26.81
CA GLN A 18 -0.37 -20.07 27.94
C GLN A 18 -0.44 -18.67 28.59
N ASN A 19 0.71 -18.02 28.76
CA ASN A 19 0.83 -16.74 29.48
C ASN A 19 1.18 -15.54 28.56
N GLY A 20 0.80 -15.59 27.30
CA GLY A 20 1.09 -14.48 26.40
C GLY A 20 1.56 -14.91 25.00
N TRP A 21 2.40 -14.15 24.40
CA TRP A 21 2.99 -14.37 23.09
C TRP A 21 4.49 -14.65 23.23
N ARG A 22 4.94 -15.81 22.78
CA ARG A 22 6.37 -16.06 22.64
C ARG A 22 6.85 -15.49 21.32
N VAL A 23 7.82 -14.61 21.39
CA VAL A 23 8.48 -13.99 20.24
C VAL A 23 9.91 -14.50 20.16
N THR A 24 10.25 -15.13 19.05
CA THR A 24 11.62 -15.50 18.72
C THR A 24 12.19 -14.42 17.82
N SER A 25 13.28 -13.83 18.25
CA SER A 25 14.00 -12.81 17.50
C SER A 25 15.43 -13.27 17.21
N ARG A 26 15.96 -12.88 16.05
CA ARG A 26 17.30 -13.20 15.57
C ARG A 26 18.13 -11.92 15.46
N SER A 27 19.30 -11.90 16.07
CA SER A 27 20.31 -10.87 15.83
C SER A 27 20.86 -11.01 14.42
N LEU A 28 20.84 -9.94 13.65
CA LEU A 28 21.41 -9.94 12.28
C LEU A 28 22.94 -9.91 12.29
N ASP A 29 23.57 -9.51 13.40
CA ASP A 29 25.02 -9.46 13.56
C ASP A 29 25.57 -10.81 14.01
N GLU A 30 24.98 -11.40 15.06
CA GLU A 30 25.48 -12.61 15.69
C GLU A 30 24.82 -13.89 15.15
N GLN A 31 23.71 -13.75 14.40
CA GLN A 31 22.86 -14.86 13.97
C GLN A 31 22.30 -15.71 15.11
N SER A 32 22.37 -15.18 16.34
CA SER A 32 21.84 -15.82 17.54
C SER A 32 20.34 -15.55 17.69
N GLU A 33 19.62 -16.52 18.25
CA GLU A 33 18.18 -16.37 18.51
C GLU A 33 17.92 -16.21 20.00
N SER A 34 16.95 -15.36 20.32
CA SER A 34 16.42 -15.17 21.67
C SER A 34 14.90 -15.37 21.69
N ASN A 35 14.38 -15.77 22.86
CA ASN A 35 12.95 -15.96 23.06
C ASN A 35 12.49 -15.12 24.24
N ASP A 36 11.48 -14.30 24.00
CA ASP A 36 10.85 -13.48 25.03
C ASP A 36 9.33 -13.76 25.04
N VAL A 37 8.67 -13.51 26.18
CA VAL A 37 7.21 -13.64 26.31
C VAL A 37 6.63 -12.29 26.65
N PHE A 38 5.59 -11.89 25.91
CA PHE A 38 4.91 -10.62 26.03
C PHE A 38 3.41 -10.81 26.19
N ASP A 39 2.74 -9.91 26.91
CA ASP A 39 1.28 -9.96 27.10
C ASP A 39 0.53 -9.68 25.80
N ALA A 40 1.09 -8.83 24.93
CA ALA A 40 0.48 -8.42 23.66
C ALA A 40 1.54 -8.16 22.59
N ILE A 41 1.11 -8.20 21.31
CA ILE A 41 1.93 -7.84 20.15
C ILE A 41 1.26 -6.71 19.38
N LEU A 42 2.03 -5.66 19.08
CA LEU A 42 1.65 -4.63 18.12
C LEU A 42 2.54 -4.77 16.88
N VAL A 43 1.93 -5.19 15.77
CA VAL A 43 2.61 -5.34 14.48
C VAL A 43 2.63 -3.99 13.76
N ALA A 44 3.80 -3.41 13.58
CA ALA A 44 4.01 -2.11 12.94
C ALA A 44 5.13 -2.18 11.88
N ASN A 45 5.24 -3.34 11.20
CA ASN A 45 6.30 -3.65 10.24
C ASN A 45 6.11 -2.99 8.85
N GLY A 46 5.01 -2.23 8.67
CA GLY A 46 4.66 -1.61 7.40
C GLY A 46 4.13 -2.60 6.36
N ASN A 47 3.81 -2.07 5.18
CA ASN A 47 3.17 -2.82 4.10
C ASN A 47 3.82 -2.59 2.72
N CYS A 48 5.06 -2.10 2.69
CA CYS A 48 5.78 -1.80 1.45
C CYS A 48 7.09 -2.60 1.31
N ALA A 49 7.17 -3.78 1.95
CA ALA A 49 8.37 -4.61 1.92
C ALA A 49 8.29 -5.77 0.90
N THR A 50 7.10 -6.32 0.66
CA THR A 50 6.91 -7.47 -0.24
C THR A 50 6.26 -7.01 -1.54
N PRO A 51 7.01 -6.90 -2.65
CA PRO A 51 6.49 -6.49 -3.94
C PRO A 51 5.41 -7.45 -4.47
N HIS A 52 4.36 -6.92 -5.06
CA HIS A 52 3.35 -7.69 -5.76
C HIS A 52 3.64 -7.67 -7.27
N ILE A 53 3.98 -8.82 -7.83
CA ILE A 53 4.06 -9.02 -9.28
C ILE A 53 2.90 -9.96 -9.65
N PRO A 54 1.93 -9.51 -10.47
CA PRO A 54 0.80 -10.34 -10.85
C PRO A 54 1.23 -11.50 -11.73
N SER A 55 0.49 -12.60 -11.66
CA SER A 55 0.65 -13.70 -12.63
C SER A 55 0.13 -13.25 -13.99
N VAL A 56 1.00 -13.29 -15.00
CA VAL A 56 0.65 -12.98 -16.39
C VAL A 56 0.94 -14.22 -17.24
N PRO A 57 -0.06 -14.76 -17.97
CA PRO A 57 0.17 -15.90 -18.86
C PRO A 57 1.29 -15.61 -19.87
N GLY A 58 2.26 -16.53 -20.00
CA GLY A 58 3.38 -16.39 -20.91
C GLY A 58 4.45 -15.40 -20.46
N LEU A 59 4.49 -15.00 -19.19
CA LEU A 59 5.52 -14.08 -18.69
C LEU A 59 6.95 -14.58 -18.85
N ASP A 60 7.14 -15.88 -18.90
CA ASP A 60 8.39 -16.57 -19.19
C ASP A 60 8.89 -16.39 -20.64
N HIS A 61 8.02 -16.03 -21.58
CA HIS A 61 8.38 -15.66 -22.95
C HIS A 61 8.94 -14.24 -23.05
N PHE A 62 8.75 -13.40 -22.04
CA PHE A 62 9.24 -12.02 -22.08
C PHE A 62 10.75 -11.97 -22.08
N ARG A 63 11.33 -11.33 -23.08
CA ARG A 63 12.78 -11.28 -23.31
C ARG A 63 13.47 -10.06 -22.72
N GLY A 64 12.70 -9.03 -22.35
CA GLY A 64 13.20 -7.83 -21.72
C GLY A 64 13.48 -8.02 -20.23
N ARG A 65 13.89 -6.95 -19.58
CA ARG A 65 14.12 -6.94 -18.13
C ARG A 65 12.83 -6.64 -17.39
N GLN A 66 12.74 -7.10 -16.15
CA GLN A 66 11.65 -6.81 -15.25
C GLN A 66 12.17 -6.25 -13.93
N MET A 67 11.45 -5.27 -13.37
CA MET A 67 11.70 -4.80 -12.02
C MET A 67 10.38 -4.35 -11.37
N HIS A 68 10.33 -4.40 -10.06
CA HIS A 68 9.23 -3.77 -9.32
C HIS A 68 9.57 -2.31 -8.99
N SER A 69 8.57 -1.45 -8.88
CA SER A 69 8.73 -0.03 -8.53
C SER A 69 9.45 0.19 -7.18
N ALA A 70 9.48 -0.81 -6.31
CA ALA A 70 10.26 -0.79 -5.06
C ALA A 70 11.77 -0.59 -5.29
N TRP A 71 12.29 -1.00 -6.43
CA TRP A 71 13.72 -0.89 -6.77
C TRP A 71 14.05 0.27 -7.70
N TYR A 72 13.04 0.94 -8.23
CA TYR A 72 13.23 2.16 -9.00
C TYR A 72 13.85 3.26 -8.13
N ARG A 73 14.83 3.98 -8.66
CA ARG A 73 15.50 5.10 -7.97
C ARG A 73 15.54 6.34 -8.86
N TYR A 74 16.11 6.24 -10.04
CA TYR A 74 16.29 7.35 -10.97
C TYR A 74 16.12 6.86 -12.40
N PRO A 75 15.56 7.70 -13.29
CA PRO A 75 15.34 7.31 -14.68
C PRO A 75 16.61 7.00 -15.46
N ASP A 76 17.70 7.72 -15.21
CA ASP A 76 18.99 7.55 -15.87
C ASP A 76 19.71 6.22 -15.54
N THR A 77 19.27 5.52 -14.50
CA THR A 77 19.83 4.22 -14.13
C THR A 77 19.22 3.04 -14.89
N LEU A 78 18.15 3.25 -15.65
CA LEU A 78 17.37 2.14 -16.22
C LEU A 78 18.01 1.52 -17.46
N ASN A 79 18.77 2.28 -18.25
CA ASN A 79 19.36 1.82 -19.52
C ASN A 79 18.35 1.05 -20.39
N ALA A 80 17.21 1.68 -20.68
CA ALA A 80 16.11 1.16 -21.48
C ALA A 80 15.46 2.28 -22.28
N ARG A 81 14.93 1.99 -23.47
CA ARG A 81 14.30 2.98 -24.36
C ARG A 81 12.80 2.76 -24.52
N ARG A 82 12.34 1.53 -24.48
CA ARG A 82 10.92 1.17 -24.57
C ARG A 82 10.51 0.55 -23.25
N ILE A 83 9.81 1.32 -22.44
CA ILE A 83 9.48 0.98 -21.05
C ILE A 83 7.99 0.86 -20.90
N LEU A 84 7.54 -0.27 -20.36
CA LEU A 84 6.15 -0.46 -19.92
C LEU A 84 6.06 -0.34 -18.40
N ILE A 85 5.22 0.55 -17.91
CA ILE A 85 4.87 0.66 -16.50
C ILE A 85 3.50 0.01 -16.30
N VAL A 86 3.41 -0.99 -15.44
CA VAL A 86 2.14 -1.66 -15.12
C VAL A 86 1.56 -1.06 -13.83
N GLY A 87 0.49 -0.31 -13.99
CA GLY A 87 -0.20 0.40 -12.90
C GLY A 87 -0.15 1.93 -13.04
N SER A 88 -1.24 2.57 -12.65
CA SER A 88 -1.46 4.03 -12.78
C SER A 88 -1.69 4.74 -11.44
N ASN A 89 -1.42 4.07 -10.31
CA ASN A 89 -1.43 4.70 -9.00
C ASN A 89 -0.12 5.50 -8.75
N SER A 90 0.05 6.04 -7.54
CA SER A 90 1.11 6.98 -7.19
C SER A 90 2.50 6.63 -7.76
N SER A 91 3.01 5.41 -7.50
CA SER A 91 4.32 4.99 -8.00
C SER A 91 4.38 4.94 -9.52
N GLY A 92 3.36 4.38 -10.16
CA GLY A 92 3.30 4.29 -11.62
C GLY A 92 3.24 5.66 -12.29
N SER A 93 2.43 6.59 -11.76
CA SER A 93 2.33 7.95 -12.28
C SER A 93 3.62 8.74 -12.05
N ASP A 94 4.27 8.60 -10.89
CA ASP A 94 5.52 9.28 -10.60
C ASP A 94 6.65 8.83 -11.53
N ILE A 95 6.81 7.52 -11.72
CA ILE A 95 7.81 6.95 -12.61
C ILE A 95 7.54 7.35 -14.07
N ALA A 96 6.27 7.29 -14.52
CA ALA A 96 5.91 7.70 -15.87
C ALA A 96 6.25 9.17 -16.14
N ARG A 97 5.94 10.05 -15.17
CA ARG A 97 6.26 11.48 -15.25
C ARG A 97 7.77 11.71 -15.37
N GLU A 98 8.56 11.09 -14.50
CA GLU A 98 10.02 11.24 -14.52
C GLU A 98 10.63 10.74 -15.83
N LEU A 99 10.17 9.60 -16.32
CA LEU A 99 10.63 9.02 -17.60
C LEU A 99 10.27 9.90 -18.79
N CYS A 100 9.19 10.64 -18.74
CA CYS A 100 8.77 11.56 -19.79
C CYS A 100 9.33 12.99 -19.61
N GLY A 101 10.26 13.21 -18.67
CA GLY A 101 10.89 14.50 -18.45
C GLY A 101 9.99 15.53 -17.76
N GLY A 102 8.93 15.09 -17.10
CA GLY A 102 8.10 15.93 -16.22
C GLY A 102 8.94 16.43 -15.05
N ALA A 103 9.13 17.74 -14.97
CA ALA A 103 10.02 18.36 -13.99
C ALA A 103 9.56 18.07 -12.54
N VAL A 104 10.49 17.69 -11.70
CA VAL A 104 10.32 17.65 -10.25
C VAL A 104 11.37 18.56 -9.65
N ARG A 105 10.95 19.72 -9.15
CA ARG A 105 11.84 20.80 -8.65
C ARG A 105 12.85 20.36 -7.59
N GLN A 106 12.57 19.28 -6.87
CA GLN A 106 13.40 18.86 -5.72
C GLN A 106 14.25 17.61 -6.00
N TRP A 107 13.98 16.88 -7.07
CA TRP A 107 14.72 15.66 -7.41
C TRP A 107 15.62 15.99 -8.59
N ARG A 108 16.90 15.82 -8.42
CA ARG A 108 17.89 16.05 -9.46
C ARG A 108 17.75 15.02 -10.58
N ILE A 109 16.76 15.22 -11.44
CA ILE A 109 16.84 14.63 -12.77
C ILE A 109 17.96 15.39 -13.47
N SER A 110 18.98 14.68 -13.91
CA SER A 110 20.11 15.32 -14.58
C SER A 110 19.65 16.04 -15.84
N GLU A 111 20.28 17.16 -16.18
CA GLU A 111 20.01 17.84 -17.46
C GLU A 111 20.27 16.90 -18.67
N GLU A 112 21.17 15.95 -18.50
CA GLU A 112 21.46 14.94 -19.48
C GLU A 112 20.25 13.99 -19.70
N TRP A 113 19.58 13.58 -18.61
CA TRP A 113 18.33 12.82 -18.73
C TRP A 113 17.21 13.63 -19.36
N GLN A 114 17.03 14.90 -19.02
CA GLN A 114 16.00 15.73 -19.62
C GLN A 114 16.15 15.79 -21.14
N ARG A 115 17.40 15.87 -21.64
CA ARG A 115 17.69 15.81 -23.07
C ARG A 115 17.51 14.42 -23.67
N SER A 116 17.90 13.39 -22.97
CA SER A 116 17.82 12.00 -23.46
C SER A 116 16.43 11.38 -23.30
N SER A 117 15.59 11.91 -22.41
CA SER A 117 14.22 11.41 -22.21
C SER A 117 13.36 11.46 -23.49
N GLU A 118 13.67 12.34 -24.44
CA GLU A 118 12.99 12.39 -25.74
C GLU A 118 13.15 11.10 -26.55
N ASN A 119 14.19 10.32 -26.29
CA ASN A 119 14.45 9.05 -26.95
C ASN A 119 13.82 7.84 -26.23
N VAL A 120 13.08 8.10 -25.13
CA VAL A 120 12.41 7.05 -24.36
C VAL A 120 10.93 7.02 -24.72
N THR A 121 10.44 5.85 -25.08
CA THR A 121 9.01 5.60 -25.28
C THR A 121 8.44 4.95 -24.03
N VAL A 122 7.46 5.60 -23.41
CA VAL A 122 6.82 5.15 -22.17
C VAL A 122 5.40 4.68 -22.45
N TYR A 123 5.14 3.44 -22.13
CA TYR A 123 3.79 2.86 -22.10
C TYR A 123 3.35 2.72 -20.65
N GLN A 124 2.08 2.99 -20.37
CA GLN A 124 1.51 2.79 -19.04
C GLN A 124 0.23 1.97 -19.14
N SER A 125 0.22 0.82 -18.48
CA SER A 125 -0.95 -0.06 -18.42
C SER A 125 -1.87 0.36 -17.29
N TYR A 126 -3.13 0.63 -17.63
CA TYR A 126 -4.19 0.99 -16.70
C TYR A 126 -5.09 -0.22 -16.46
N HIS A 127 -5.46 -0.45 -15.19
CA HIS A 127 -6.43 -1.50 -14.85
C HIS A 127 -7.82 -1.20 -15.46
N ASP A 128 -8.22 0.07 -15.47
CA ASP A 128 -9.49 0.55 -16.01
C ASP A 128 -9.21 1.73 -16.94
N LEU A 129 -9.40 1.50 -18.24
CA LEU A 129 -9.19 2.51 -19.27
C LEU A 129 -10.24 3.63 -19.25
N ALA A 130 -11.40 3.40 -18.64
CA ALA A 130 -12.45 4.42 -18.54
C ALA A 130 -12.10 5.50 -17.50
N LYS A 131 -11.17 5.21 -16.58
CA LYS A 131 -10.80 6.12 -15.50
C LYS A 131 -9.46 6.82 -15.78
N PRO A 132 -9.36 8.14 -15.49
CA PRO A 132 -8.08 8.85 -15.53
C PRO A 132 -7.17 8.39 -14.39
N PRO A 133 -5.85 8.67 -14.46
CA PRO A 133 -4.95 8.43 -13.33
C PRO A 133 -5.32 9.33 -12.14
N LYS A 134 -5.36 8.75 -10.96
CA LYS A 134 -5.91 9.40 -9.76
C LYS A 134 -5.01 10.49 -9.17
N SER A 135 -3.73 10.44 -9.42
CA SER A 135 -2.72 11.29 -8.76
C SER A 135 -2.03 12.26 -9.70
N ASP A 136 -2.37 12.25 -10.99
CA ASP A 136 -1.67 13.06 -11.98
C ASP A 136 -2.61 13.50 -13.13
N TYR A 137 -2.04 14.12 -14.17
CA TYR A 137 -2.74 14.45 -15.39
C TYR A 137 -3.10 13.19 -16.20
N ASP A 138 -4.19 13.22 -16.96
CA ASP A 138 -4.52 12.16 -17.90
C ASP A 138 -3.68 12.32 -19.18
N PRO A 139 -2.87 11.35 -19.56
CA PRO A 139 -2.10 11.41 -20.81
C PRO A 139 -2.97 11.54 -22.07
N ARG A 140 -4.22 11.12 -21.99
CA ARG A 140 -5.19 11.15 -23.11
C ARG A 140 -5.91 12.48 -23.25
N ASP A 141 -5.82 13.37 -22.24
CA ASP A 141 -6.41 14.69 -22.27
C ASP A 141 -5.49 15.65 -23.08
N PRO A 142 -6.00 16.25 -24.17
CA PRO A 142 -5.23 17.24 -24.94
C PRO A 142 -4.78 18.43 -24.13
N ALA A 143 -5.46 18.78 -23.04
CA ALA A 143 -5.11 19.86 -22.14
C ALA A 143 -3.97 19.51 -21.16
N SER A 144 -3.59 18.23 -21.08
CA SER A 144 -2.48 17.81 -20.24
C SER A 144 -1.13 18.34 -20.72
N PRO A 145 -0.16 18.53 -19.80
CA PRO A 145 1.18 18.98 -20.14
C PRO A 145 1.85 18.13 -21.23
N ALA A 146 2.75 18.71 -22.02
CA ALA A 146 3.41 18.06 -23.13
C ALA A 146 4.14 16.76 -22.71
N TRP A 147 4.81 16.76 -21.57
CA TRP A 147 5.47 15.55 -21.04
C TRP A 147 4.47 14.43 -20.75
N CYS A 148 3.27 14.76 -20.24
CA CYS A 148 2.25 13.77 -19.90
C CYS A 148 1.67 13.10 -21.16
N ARG A 149 1.43 13.89 -22.21
CA ARG A 149 0.91 13.40 -23.50
C ARG A 149 1.89 12.47 -24.26
N ARG A 150 3.12 12.35 -23.77
CA ARG A 150 4.12 11.38 -24.27
C ARG A 150 3.92 9.97 -23.72
N ILE A 151 3.07 9.81 -22.69
CA ILE A 151 2.76 8.51 -22.10
C ILE A 151 1.69 7.83 -22.96
N HIS A 152 2.01 6.66 -23.50
CA HIS A 152 1.09 5.85 -24.27
C HIS A 152 0.30 4.93 -23.32
N VAL A 153 -0.99 5.19 -23.18
CA VAL A 153 -1.87 4.40 -22.30
C VAL A 153 -2.33 3.14 -23.02
N VAL A 154 -2.23 2.00 -22.34
CA VAL A 154 -2.71 0.68 -22.79
C VAL A 154 -3.53 0.01 -21.70
N GLY A 155 -4.34 -0.98 -22.06
CA GLY A 155 -5.12 -1.79 -21.13
C GLY A 155 -4.29 -2.71 -20.25
N PRO A 156 -4.93 -3.54 -19.42
CA PRO A 156 -4.25 -4.61 -18.69
C PRO A 156 -3.59 -5.61 -19.64
N ILE A 157 -2.42 -6.13 -19.25
CA ILE A 157 -1.75 -7.22 -19.97
C ILE A 157 -2.65 -8.46 -19.89
N GLN A 158 -3.04 -9.00 -21.03
CA GLN A 158 -3.82 -10.23 -21.13
C GLN A 158 -2.91 -11.47 -21.12
N HIS A 159 -1.88 -11.45 -21.94
CA HIS A 159 -0.84 -12.49 -22.02
C HIS A 159 0.41 -11.98 -22.75
N ILE A 160 1.46 -12.77 -22.71
CA ILE A 160 2.65 -12.60 -23.54
C ILE A 160 2.72 -13.80 -24.48
N ASP A 161 2.83 -13.53 -25.79
CA ASP A 161 2.84 -14.60 -26.77
C ASP A 161 4.22 -15.29 -26.84
N GLU A 162 4.29 -16.39 -27.60
CA GLU A 162 5.54 -17.18 -27.78
C GLU A 162 6.69 -16.39 -28.40
N GLN A 163 6.39 -15.31 -29.11
CA GLN A 163 7.37 -14.40 -29.70
C GLN A 163 7.88 -13.37 -28.70
N GLY A 164 7.24 -13.25 -27.53
CA GLY A 164 7.60 -12.33 -26.46
C GLY A 164 6.88 -10.97 -26.56
N ALA A 165 5.88 -10.85 -27.45
CA ALA A 165 5.08 -9.63 -27.56
C ALA A 165 3.98 -9.61 -26.48
N LEU A 166 3.76 -8.43 -25.89
CA LEU A 166 2.72 -8.20 -24.90
C LEU A 166 1.39 -7.91 -25.59
N VAL A 167 0.38 -8.66 -25.26
CA VAL A 167 -1.00 -8.50 -25.76
C VAL A 167 -1.86 -7.96 -24.63
N PHE A 168 -2.61 -6.88 -24.92
CA PHE A 168 -3.41 -6.15 -23.95
C PHE A 168 -4.91 -6.37 -24.17
N SER A 169 -5.70 -6.16 -23.13
CA SER A 169 -7.15 -6.37 -23.18
C SER A 169 -7.91 -5.43 -24.11
N ASP A 170 -7.32 -4.30 -24.49
CA ASP A 170 -7.84 -3.33 -25.47
C ASP A 170 -7.43 -3.66 -26.91
N GLY A 171 -6.79 -4.80 -27.13
CA GLY A 171 -6.31 -5.25 -28.44
C GLY A 171 -4.95 -4.67 -28.84
N ALA A 172 -4.34 -3.81 -28.03
CA ALA A 172 -2.99 -3.34 -28.27
C ALA A 172 -1.99 -4.51 -28.21
N ARG A 173 -0.95 -4.45 -29.06
CA ARG A 173 0.16 -5.40 -29.08
C ARG A 173 1.48 -4.65 -29.11
N LEU A 174 2.34 -4.90 -28.15
CA LEU A 174 3.66 -4.26 -28.04
C LEU A 174 4.77 -5.28 -28.19
N GLU A 175 5.68 -4.99 -29.09
CA GLU A 175 6.91 -5.72 -29.32
C GLU A 175 8.10 -4.90 -28.82
N ASP A 176 9.24 -5.56 -28.64
CA ASP A 176 10.51 -4.91 -28.33
C ASP A 176 10.45 -4.00 -27.09
N ILE A 177 9.74 -4.41 -26.05
CA ILE A 177 9.79 -3.75 -24.75
C ILE A 177 11.08 -4.16 -24.03
N ASP A 178 11.92 -3.17 -23.70
CA ASP A 178 13.20 -3.41 -23.02
C ASP A 178 13.01 -3.70 -21.52
N LEU A 179 12.01 -3.05 -20.91
CA LEU A 179 11.80 -3.10 -19.46
C LEU A 179 10.33 -3.02 -19.09
N ILE A 180 9.88 -3.95 -18.24
CA ILE A 180 8.61 -3.84 -17.51
C ILE A 180 8.93 -3.35 -16.09
N ILE A 181 8.24 -2.27 -15.67
CA ILE A 181 8.24 -1.79 -14.28
C ILE A 181 6.87 -2.11 -13.67
N TRP A 182 6.86 -3.06 -12.74
CA TRP A 182 5.67 -3.45 -12.01
C TRP A 182 5.39 -2.41 -10.90
N ALA A 183 4.47 -1.49 -11.14
CA ALA A 183 3.96 -0.53 -10.16
C ALA A 183 2.63 -1.02 -9.56
N THR A 184 2.59 -2.29 -9.26
CA THR A 184 1.40 -3.08 -8.89
C THR A 184 1.17 -3.19 -7.38
N GLY A 185 1.95 -2.43 -6.59
CA GLY A 185 1.82 -2.36 -5.15
C GLY A 185 2.52 -3.48 -4.40
N PHE A 186 2.10 -3.71 -3.16
CA PHE A 186 2.79 -4.58 -2.22
C PHE A 186 1.80 -5.49 -1.51
N LEU A 187 2.28 -6.63 -1.07
CA LEU A 187 1.56 -7.59 -0.24
C LEU A 187 1.87 -7.37 1.25
N HIS A 188 0.91 -7.64 2.10
CA HIS A 188 1.15 -7.72 3.55
C HIS A 188 1.95 -8.98 3.85
N ASN A 189 3.03 -8.85 4.60
CA ASN A 189 3.89 -9.96 5.01
C ASN A 189 3.85 -10.11 6.53
N VAL A 190 3.41 -11.27 6.97
CA VAL A 190 3.32 -11.66 8.38
C VAL A 190 3.93 -13.06 8.58
N SER A 191 5.02 -13.37 7.88
CA SER A 191 5.67 -14.68 7.84
C SER A 191 6.13 -15.21 9.20
N PHE A 192 6.30 -14.31 10.16
CA PHE A 192 6.59 -14.67 11.55
C PHE A 192 5.39 -15.27 12.31
N PHE A 193 4.17 -15.20 11.77
CA PHE A 193 3.02 -15.96 12.23
C PHE A 193 2.81 -17.19 11.33
N GLN A 194 2.88 -18.38 11.92
CA GLN A 194 2.72 -19.62 11.16
C GLN A 194 1.27 -20.10 11.22
N ALA A 195 0.71 -20.47 10.07
CA ALA A 195 -0.68 -20.92 9.95
C ALA A 195 -1.00 -22.18 10.79
N LYS A 196 0.01 -22.96 11.19
CA LYS A 196 -0.15 -24.14 12.06
C LYS A 196 -0.28 -23.81 13.55
N ASP A 197 0.13 -22.60 13.95
CA ASP A 197 0.14 -22.20 15.37
C ASP A 197 -1.23 -21.63 15.78
N GLU A 198 -1.60 -21.82 17.04
CA GLU A 198 -2.75 -21.13 17.62
C GLU A 198 -2.48 -19.61 17.74
N PRO A 199 -3.52 -18.80 17.48
CA PRO A 199 -4.88 -19.11 17.06
C PRO A 199 -5.06 -19.18 15.51
N PHE A 200 -3.99 -19.08 14.73
CA PHE A 200 -4.03 -18.95 13.28
C PHE A 200 -4.44 -20.20 12.55
N CYS A 201 -4.29 -21.39 13.17
CA CYS A 201 -4.75 -22.66 12.60
C CYS A 201 -6.28 -22.75 12.51
N GLN A 202 -7.01 -22.00 13.34
CA GLN A 202 -8.47 -21.94 13.34
C GLN A 202 -8.99 -20.69 12.62
N ALA A 203 -8.27 -19.58 12.69
CA ALA A 203 -8.65 -18.30 12.09
C ALA A 203 -7.42 -17.65 11.41
N PRO A 204 -7.03 -18.10 10.22
CA PRO A 204 -5.81 -17.70 9.56
C PRO A 204 -5.84 -16.20 9.17
N LEU A 205 -4.73 -15.48 9.44
CA LEU A 205 -4.56 -14.10 8.98
C LEU A 205 -4.51 -14.01 7.45
N ILE A 206 -3.99 -15.04 6.79
CA ILE A 206 -3.89 -15.12 5.34
C ILE A 206 -4.71 -16.31 4.87
N VAL A 207 -5.65 -16.06 3.97
CA VAL A 207 -6.47 -17.09 3.32
C VAL A 207 -6.01 -17.20 1.87
N HIS A 208 -5.55 -18.40 1.49
CA HIS A 208 -5.14 -18.67 0.12
C HIS A 208 -6.36 -18.98 -0.76
N ASN A 209 -6.50 -18.25 -1.83
CA ASN A 209 -7.46 -18.61 -2.86
C ASN A 209 -6.87 -19.82 -3.61
N GLN A 210 -7.56 -20.98 -3.55
CA GLN A 210 -7.07 -22.25 -4.10
C GLN A 210 -6.76 -22.21 -5.60
N GLN A 211 -7.21 -21.19 -6.31
CA GLN A 211 -7.01 -21.04 -7.75
C GLN A 211 -5.64 -20.47 -8.18
N THR A 212 -4.84 -19.95 -7.26
CA THR A 212 -3.57 -19.29 -7.60
C THR A 212 -2.35 -19.83 -6.86
N SER A 213 -2.49 -20.84 -6.03
CA SER A 213 -1.43 -21.33 -5.14
C SER A 213 -0.71 -22.53 -5.72
N THR A 214 0.47 -22.33 -6.26
CA THR A 214 1.53 -23.34 -6.23
C THR A 214 2.09 -23.43 -4.81
N ALA A 215 2.34 -24.62 -4.33
CA ALA A 215 2.57 -25.05 -2.94
C ALA A 215 3.73 -24.42 -2.15
N ALA A 216 4.15 -23.22 -2.42
CA ALA A 216 5.06 -22.48 -1.56
C ALA A 216 4.24 -21.71 -0.51
N THR A 217 4.59 -21.88 0.74
CA THR A 217 4.01 -21.19 1.91
C THR A 217 4.00 -19.68 1.68
N ILE A 218 2.92 -19.15 1.12
CA ILE A 218 2.79 -17.72 0.88
C ILE A 218 2.42 -17.10 2.23
N ALA A 219 3.41 -16.53 2.89
CA ALA A 219 3.24 -15.77 4.14
C ALA A 219 2.84 -14.30 3.87
N SER A 220 2.34 -14.01 2.67
CA SER A 220 1.97 -12.66 2.24
C SER A 220 0.69 -12.66 1.41
N ALA A 221 -0.13 -11.65 1.56
CA ALA A 221 -1.38 -11.48 0.81
C ALA A 221 -1.75 -9.99 0.66
N ASP A 222 -2.71 -9.70 -0.22
CA ASP A 222 -3.27 -8.36 -0.41
C ASP A 222 -4.03 -7.89 0.84
N THR A 223 -4.61 -8.83 1.58
CA THR A 223 -5.51 -8.59 2.70
C THR A 223 -5.18 -9.52 3.86
N LEU A 224 -5.30 -9.00 5.09
CA LEU A 224 -5.30 -9.79 6.32
C LEU A 224 -6.75 -10.03 6.77
N HIS A 225 -7.03 -11.26 7.21
CA HIS A 225 -8.36 -11.70 7.62
C HIS A 225 -8.54 -11.68 9.14
N HIS A 226 -9.78 -11.82 9.59
CA HIS A 226 -10.17 -11.88 11.01
C HIS A 226 -9.77 -10.66 11.84
N LEU A 227 -9.55 -9.50 11.21
CA LEU A 227 -9.40 -8.23 11.91
C LEU A 227 -10.76 -7.64 12.29
N ASP A 228 -10.74 -6.75 13.28
CA ASP A 228 -11.90 -5.94 13.64
C ASP A 228 -12.28 -4.94 12.54
N ASP A 229 -13.40 -4.25 12.70
CA ASP A 229 -13.88 -3.27 11.73
C ASP A 229 -12.99 -2.02 11.63
N TRP A 230 -12.00 -1.88 12.50
CA TRP A 230 -11.01 -0.79 12.53
C TRP A 230 -9.68 -1.18 11.86
N MET A 231 -9.58 -2.41 11.35
CA MET A 231 -8.33 -2.93 10.76
C MET A 231 -7.16 -2.88 11.75
N MET A 232 -7.44 -3.09 13.04
CA MET A 232 -6.46 -3.00 14.11
C MET A 232 -6.32 -4.30 14.87
N PHE A 233 -7.37 -4.80 15.50
CA PHE A 233 -7.28 -5.94 16.40
C PHE A 233 -7.68 -7.23 15.72
N TYR A 234 -6.90 -8.27 15.97
CA TYR A 234 -7.23 -9.63 15.53
C TYR A 234 -8.35 -10.17 16.41
N LYS A 235 -9.53 -10.40 15.82
CA LYS A 235 -10.77 -10.73 16.56
C LYS A 235 -10.68 -11.98 17.46
N PRO A 236 -10.01 -13.07 17.02
CA PRO A 236 -9.88 -14.25 17.89
C PRO A 236 -9.00 -14.04 19.12
N ASP A 237 -8.03 -13.13 19.05
CA ASP A 237 -7.20 -12.74 20.19
C ASP A 237 -6.81 -11.25 20.10
N PRO A 238 -7.55 -10.35 20.76
CA PRO A 238 -7.31 -8.91 20.71
C PRO A 238 -6.01 -8.44 21.36
N SER A 239 -5.23 -9.34 21.95
CA SER A 239 -3.85 -9.03 22.38
C SER A 239 -2.88 -8.94 21.19
N LEU A 240 -3.33 -9.29 19.97
CA LEU A 240 -2.63 -9.04 18.72
C LEU A 240 -3.27 -7.85 18.00
N CYS A 241 -2.49 -6.81 17.75
CA CYS A 241 -2.91 -5.59 17.10
C CYS A 241 -1.98 -5.22 15.94
N PHE A 242 -2.55 -4.65 14.88
CA PHE A 242 -1.83 -4.16 13.71
C PHE A 242 -1.94 -2.63 13.64
N ILE A 243 -0.85 -1.97 13.30
CA ILE A 243 -0.77 -0.51 13.18
C ILE A 243 -0.39 -0.15 11.74
N GLY A 244 -1.16 0.77 11.14
CA GLY A 244 -0.82 1.33 9.83
C GLY A 244 -1.25 0.48 8.63
N LEU A 245 -2.24 -0.40 8.77
CA LEU A 245 -2.80 -1.16 7.65
C LEU A 245 -3.60 -0.29 6.66
N PRO A 246 -4.37 0.74 7.08
CA PRO A 246 -5.14 1.55 6.15
C PRO A 246 -4.28 2.19 5.07
N LYS A 247 -4.76 2.08 3.82
CA LYS A 247 -4.14 2.63 2.61
C LYS A 247 -4.85 3.92 2.17
N HIS A 248 -4.20 4.73 1.33
CA HIS A 248 -4.72 6.01 0.83
C HIS A 248 -5.01 7.03 1.94
N VAL A 249 -4.19 7.05 2.94
CA VAL A 249 -4.27 7.89 4.14
C VAL A 249 -3.02 8.75 4.31
N VAL A 250 -3.07 9.73 5.22
CA VAL A 250 -1.86 10.41 5.73
C VAL A 250 -1.29 9.55 6.87
N PRO A 251 -0.18 8.82 6.65
CA PRO A 251 0.18 7.70 7.53
C PRO A 251 0.57 8.13 8.94
N PHE A 252 1.44 9.13 9.13
CA PHE A 252 1.98 9.45 10.45
C PHE A 252 0.92 9.87 11.49
N PRO A 253 -0.02 10.78 11.19
CA PRO A 253 -1.08 11.11 12.13
C PRO A 253 -2.00 9.94 12.45
N LEU A 254 -2.30 9.10 11.44
CA LEU A 254 -3.13 7.92 11.60
C LEU A 254 -2.47 6.92 12.56
N VAL A 255 -1.22 6.53 12.29
CA VAL A 255 -0.53 5.52 13.13
C VAL A 255 -0.27 6.02 14.54
N GLN A 256 -0.06 7.32 14.73
CA GLN A 256 0.03 7.93 16.05
C GLN A 256 -1.29 7.78 16.83
N LEU A 257 -2.43 8.02 16.18
CA LEU A 257 -3.74 7.83 16.78
C LEU A 257 -4.01 6.35 17.08
N GLN A 258 -3.79 5.47 16.11
CA GLN A 258 -3.96 4.03 16.29
C GLN A 258 -3.11 3.49 17.44
N SER A 259 -1.85 3.92 17.55
CA SER A 259 -0.96 3.48 18.65
C SER A 259 -1.48 3.90 20.01
N ARG A 260 -2.04 5.10 20.14
CA ARG A 260 -2.67 5.56 21.41
C ARG A 260 -3.91 4.76 21.74
N VAL A 261 -4.79 4.54 20.77
CA VAL A 261 -6.00 3.72 20.95
C VAL A 261 -5.63 2.30 21.36
N ALA A 262 -4.68 1.68 20.65
CA ALA A 262 -4.21 0.34 20.96
C ALA A 262 -3.67 0.24 22.39
N ALA A 263 -2.84 1.19 22.82
CA ALA A 263 -2.33 1.23 24.19
C ALA A 263 -3.47 1.34 25.23
N HIS A 264 -4.48 2.17 24.98
CA HIS A 264 -5.60 2.30 25.92
C HIS A 264 -6.48 1.05 26.00
N VAL A 265 -6.72 0.37 24.86
CA VAL A 265 -7.45 -0.91 24.84
C VAL A 265 -6.66 -2.00 25.56
N LEU A 266 -5.39 -2.18 25.25
CA LEU A 266 -4.55 -3.23 25.83
C LEU A 266 -4.33 -3.04 27.33
N LEU A 267 -4.33 -1.80 27.81
CA LEU A 267 -4.25 -1.46 29.25
C LEU A 267 -5.62 -1.48 29.95
N GLY A 268 -6.69 -1.84 29.26
CA GLY A 268 -8.06 -1.84 29.83
C GLY A 268 -8.60 -0.46 30.20
N LYS A 269 -8.01 0.63 29.67
CA LYS A 269 -8.44 2.00 29.95
C LYS A 269 -9.66 2.43 29.14
N ILE A 270 -9.89 1.81 28.01
CA ILE A 270 -11.11 1.88 27.21
C ILE A 270 -11.56 0.47 26.84
N PRO A 271 -12.86 0.23 26.61
CA PRO A 271 -13.34 -1.09 26.19
C PRO A 271 -12.79 -1.47 24.79
N PRO A 272 -12.93 -2.75 24.40
CA PRO A 272 -12.68 -3.17 23.01
C PRO A 272 -13.44 -2.28 22.03
N LEU A 273 -12.85 -2.05 20.86
CA LEU A 273 -13.41 -1.12 19.89
C LEU A 273 -14.81 -1.57 19.43
N PRO A 274 -15.76 -0.64 19.30
CA PRO A 274 -17.12 -0.96 18.88
C PRO A 274 -17.15 -1.38 17.41
N ARG A 275 -18.18 -2.11 17.01
CA ARG A 275 -18.40 -2.40 15.59
C ARG A 275 -18.77 -1.12 14.85
N VAL A 276 -18.16 -0.88 13.70
CA VAL A 276 -18.37 0.31 12.86
C VAL A 276 -19.85 0.43 12.45
N ARG A 277 -20.52 -0.68 12.14
CA ARG A 277 -21.93 -0.71 11.71
C ARG A 277 -22.93 -0.18 12.74
N ALA A 278 -22.56 -0.19 14.02
CA ALA A 278 -23.48 0.22 15.10
C ALA A 278 -23.38 1.72 15.43
N GLN A 279 -22.33 2.42 15.03
CA GLN A 279 -22.02 3.76 15.55
C GLN A 279 -21.70 4.82 14.49
N LEU A 280 -21.37 4.45 13.26
CA LEU A 280 -21.28 5.45 12.21
C LEU A 280 -22.71 5.76 11.76
N PRO A 281 -23.15 7.02 11.78
CA PRO A 281 -24.36 7.40 11.08
C PRO A 281 -24.12 7.25 9.58
N ILE A 282 -24.24 6.02 9.09
CA ILE A 282 -24.27 5.68 7.66
C ILE A 282 -25.61 6.17 7.06
N SER A 283 -26.14 7.26 7.60
CA SER A 283 -27.36 7.87 7.09
C SER A 283 -27.10 8.75 5.86
N ASP A 284 -25.84 8.91 5.47
CA ASP A 284 -25.49 9.67 4.28
C ASP A 284 -24.55 8.82 3.40
N PRO A 285 -25.12 7.93 2.56
CA PRO A 285 -24.32 7.17 1.61
C PRO A 285 -23.54 8.07 0.65
N GLU A 286 -23.95 9.31 0.41
CA GLU A 286 -23.25 10.25 -0.46
C GLU A 286 -21.90 10.69 0.14
N ARG A 287 -21.73 10.69 1.47
CA ARG A 287 -20.44 10.97 2.12
C ARG A 287 -19.35 9.92 1.82
N TRP A 288 -19.74 8.71 1.47
CA TRP A 288 -18.83 7.62 1.14
C TRP A 288 -18.57 7.51 -0.35
N ILE A 289 -19.47 8.06 -1.20
CA ILE A 289 -19.42 8.01 -2.67
C ILE A 289 -18.44 9.03 -3.26
N ILE A 290 -17.95 9.98 -2.47
CA ILE A 290 -17.10 11.09 -2.98
C ILE A 290 -15.69 10.63 -3.35
N ASP A 291 -15.29 9.41 -3.04
CA ASP A 291 -14.05 8.85 -3.52
C ASP A 291 -14.38 7.74 -4.53
N GLU A 292 -14.02 7.95 -5.78
CA GLU A 292 -14.16 6.98 -6.89
C GLU A 292 -13.53 5.60 -6.61
N TYR A 293 -12.89 5.47 -5.44
CA TYR A 293 -12.27 4.26 -4.93
C TYR A 293 -13.19 3.42 -4.04
N ASN A 294 -14.30 3.97 -3.59
CA ASN A 294 -15.26 3.28 -2.74
C ASN A 294 -16.51 2.94 -3.55
N GLU A 295 -16.43 1.94 -4.41
CA GLU A 295 -17.62 1.26 -4.87
C GLU A 295 -18.21 0.51 -3.66
N ALA A 296 -19.26 1.10 -3.11
CA ALA A 296 -20.10 0.62 -2.03
C ALA A 296 -19.39 0.21 -0.71
N PRO A 297 -19.73 0.85 0.42
CA PRO A 297 -19.23 0.47 1.74
C PRO A 297 -19.97 -0.77 2.25
N GLY A 298 -19.63 -1.92 1.73
CA GLY A 298 -19.95 -3.19 2.38
C GLY A 298 -18.86 -3.55 3.37
N PRO A 299 -19.09 -4.50 4.30
CA PRO A 299 -18.05 -5.02 5.18
C PRO A 299 -16.86 -5.61 4.40
N GLU A 300 -17.03 -5.88 3.13
CA GLU A 300 -16.01 -6.32 2.19
C GLU A 300 -15.17 -5.16 1.63
N ALA A 301 -15.65 -3.92 1.65
CA ALA A 301 -14.90 -2.74 1.18
C ALA A 301 -13.65 -2.46 2.01
N TRP A 302 -13.67 -2.77 3.30
CA TRP A 302 -12.50 -2.70 4.17
C TRP A 302 -11.49 -3.83 3.88
N GLY A 303 -11.88 -4.86 3.14
CA GLY A 303 -11.02 -6.00 2.82
C GLY A 303 -9.69 -5.60 2.14
N ASN A 304 -9.68 -4.49 1.41
CA ASN A 304 -8.48 -3.95 0.77
C ASN A 304 -7.77 -2.87 1.61
N PHE A 305 -8.24 -2.57 2.82
CA PHE A 305 -7.70 -1.52 3.71
C PHE A 305 -7.64 -0.11 3.09
N ILE A 306 -8.48 0.19 2.12
CA ILE A 306 -8.52 1.51 1.47
C ILE A 306 -9.56 2.38 2.16
N LEU A 307 -9.13 3.48 2.80
CA LEU A 307 -10.03 4.44 3.43
C LEU A 307 -10.43 5.58 2.49
N GLY A 308 -9.51 6.11 1.70
CA GLY A 308 -9.76 7.31 0.90
C GLY A 308 -9.80 8.60 1.73
N ARG A 309 -10.12 9.75 1.07
CA ARG A 309 -9.93 11.07 1.69
C ARG A 309 -10.88 11.37 2.82
N GLU A 310 -12.19 11.26 2.60
CA GLU A 310 -13.19 11.63 3.60
C GLU A 310 -13.38 10.52 4.63
N ALA A 311 -13.33 9.26 4.22
CA ALA A 311 -13.39 8.12 5.14
C ALA A 311 -12.23 8.11 6.14
N GLU A 312 -11.03 8.60 5.75
CA GLU A 312 -9.91 8.79 6.65
C GLU A 312 -10.28 9.70 7.84
N PHE A 313 -11.01 10.79 7.58
CA PHE A 313 -11.38 11.73 8.63
C PHE A 313 -12.47 11.16 9.54
N VAL A 314 -13.47 10.50 8.99
CA VAL A 314 -14.50 9.81 9.78
C VAL A 314 -13.86 8.74 10.67
N TYR A 315 -12.99 7.91 10.12
CA TYR A 315 -12.25 6.89 10.85
C TYR A 315 -11.46 7.50 12.01
N THR A 316 -10.68 8.55 11.73
CA THR A 316 -9.81 9.17 12.73
C THR A 316 -10.58 9.94 13.80
N ASP A 317 -11.66 10.65 13.44
CA ASP A 317 -12.49 11.36 14.41
C ASP A 317 -13.18 10.39 15.36
N THR A 318 -13.67 9.28 14.84
CA THR A 318 -14.32 8.27 15.67
C THR A 318 -13.30 7.61 16.61
N LEU A 319 -12.12 7.20 16.13
CA LEU A 319 -11.07 6.68 17.02
C LEU A 319 -10.66 7.70 18.09
N LEU A 320 -10.51 8.98 17.69
CA LEU A 320 -10.16 10.05 18.63
C LEU A 320 -11.24 10.23 19.72
N SER A 321 -12.51 10.11 19.36
CA SER A 321 -13.62 10.23 20.31
C SER A 321 -13.68 9.14 21.37
N LEU A 322 -13.04 8.00 21.12
CA LEU A 322 -12.95 6.87 22.06
C LEU A 322 -11.88 7.10 23.13
N LEU A 323 -10.93 7.99 22.88
CA LEU A 323 -9.89 8.30 23.85
C LEU A 323 -10.42 9.19 24.99
N PRO A 324 -9.89 9.04 26.22
CA PRO A 324 -10.23 9.92 27.33
C PRO A 324 -10.00 11.39 26.98
N ARG A 325 -10.88 12.28 27.42
CA ARG A 325 -10.80 13.74 27.17
C ARG A 325 -9.57 14.43 27.82
N SER A 326 -8.79 13.71 28.60
CA SER A 326 -7.54 14.18 29.24
C SER A 326 -6.34 14.30 28.30
N GLN A 327 -6.54 14.19 26.97
CA GLN A 327 -5.48 14.45 26.02
C GLN A 327 -5.10 15.92 26.02
N PRO A 328 -3.80 16.25 25.86
CA PRO A 328 -3.39 17.64 25.73
C PRO A 328 -4.21 18.35 24.66
N PRO A 329 -4.76 19.54 24.93
CA PRO A 329 -5.61 20.27 23.99
C PRO A 329 -4.91 20.54 22.63
N GLU A 330 -3.60 20.67 22.66
CA GLU A 330 -2.75 20.89 21.48
C GLU A 330 -2.57 19.63 20.62
N TRP A 331 -2.88 18.43 21.13
CA TRP A 331 -2.77 17.22 20.36
C TRP A 331 -4.01 16.98 19.48
N GLN A 332 -3.95 17.48 18.28
CA GLN A 332 -4.96 17.28 17.24
C GLN A 332 -4.27 16.64 16.01
N PRO A 333 -4.38 15.32 15.82
CA PRO A 333 -3.73 14.64 14.72
C PRO A 333 -4.25 15.12 13.35
N PHE A 334 -5.52 15.52 13.30
CA PHE A 334 -6.19 16.00 12.08
C PHE A 334 -6.85 17.38 12.28
N PRO A 335 -6.07 18.46 12.47
CA PRO A 335 -6.62 19.81 12.59
C PRO A 335 -7.28 20.25 11.26
N PRO A 336 -8.20 21.25 11.28
CA PRO A 336 -8.93 21.69 10.09
C PRO A 336 -8.05 22.03 8.89
N TRP A 337 -6.91 22.70 9.11
CA TRP A 337 -5.99 23.07 8.04
C TRP A 337 -5.37 21.84 7.33
N ARG A 338 -5.13 20.74 8.06
CA ARG A 338 -4.59 19.51 7.48
C ARG A 338 -5.64 18.82 6.62
N ARG A 339 -6.92 18.85 7.03
CA ARG A 339 -8.04 18.34 6.23
C ARG A 339 -8.18 19.12 4.93
N GLU A 340 -8.11 20.45 5.00
CA GLU A 340 -8.15 21.30 3.81
C GLU A 340 -6.99 21.00 2.86
N LEU A 341 -5.76 20.90 3.38
CA LEU A 341 -4.60 20.51 2.57
C LEU A 341 -4.79 19.13 1.93
N ARG A 342 -5.39 18.20 2.63
CA ARG A 342 -5.65 16.86 2.10
C ARG A 342 -6.64 16.90 0.94
N ARG A 343 -7.69 17.73 1.02
CA ARG A 343 -8.65 17.93 -0.07
C ARG A 343 -8.00 18.56 -1.29
N LYS A 344 -7.10 19.51 -1.09
CA LYS A 344 -6.32 20.18 -2.15
C LYS A 344 -5.04 19.41 -2.55
N GLY A 345 -4.91 18.17 -2.12
CA GLY A 345 -3.64 17.44 -2.19
C GLY A 345 -3.06 17.31 -3.60
N ILE A 346 -3.87 17.06 -4.63
CA ILE A 346 -3.41 16.96 -6.01
C ILE A 346 -2.91 18.32 -6.52
N GLU A 347 -3.68 19.38 -6.30
CA GLU A 347 -3.31 20.75 -6.68
C GLU A 347 -2.02 21.19 -6.01
N LYS A 348 -1.93 21.01 -4.69
CA LYS A 348 -0.73 21.34 -3.92
C LYS A 348 0.47 20.48 -4.30
N ARG A 349 0.27 19.24 -4.65
CA ARG A 349 1.32 18.38 -5.14
C ARG A 349 1.91 18.91 -6.46
N ARG A 350 1.05 19.29 -7.42
CA ARG A 350 1.47 19.87 -8.70
C ARG A 350 2.25 21.17 -8.48
N GLU A 351 1.75 22.05 -7.63
CA GLU A 351 2.41 23.30 -7.26
C GLU A 351 3.82 23.06 -6.66
N LEU A 352 3.93 22.12 -5.70
CA LEU A 352 5.20 21.79 -5.04
C LEU A 352 6.20 21.13 -5.99
N LEU A 353 5.74 20.23 -6.83
CA LEU A 353 6.59 19.49 -7.76
C LEU A 353 6.90 20.30 -9.04
N GLY A 354 6.17 21.38 -9.28
CA GLY A 354 6.45 22.34 -10.37
C GLY A 354 5.98 21.89 -11.74
N TYR A 355 4.86 21.16 -11.81
CA TYR A 355 4.27 20.71 -13.09
C TYR A 355 2.75 20.89 -13.14
#